data_dfd0247354bb054ae1c4f141503cb030
#
_entry.id   dfd0247354bb054ae1c4f141503cb030
#
_cell.length_a   1.000
_cell.length_b   1.000
_cell.length_c   1.000
_cell.angle_alpha   90.00
_cell.angle_beta   90.00
_cell.angle_gamma   90.00
#
_symmetry.space_group_name_H-M   'P 1'
#
loop_
_entity.id
_entity.type
_entity.pdbx_description
1 polymer ?
#
loop_
_entity_poly.entity_id
_entity_poly.type
_entity_poly.pdbx_seq_one_letter_code
_entity_poly.pdbx_strand_id
1 'polypeptide(L)'
;MSAKRIVSKCPIEELLVLIGGRWKPVILWWLMSAGEPFRFKLLRQSMPRISQKILTQQLRELERDGLVKREMFSEMPVRVEYSLTAFGQSLRPVLQELDSWARKHLL
;
A
#
# COMPACT_ATOMS: atom_id res chain seq x y z
N MET A 1 -11.47 1.60 11.67
CA MET A 1 -10.68 0.44 12.07
C MET A 1 -10.98 -0.74 11.17
N SER A 2 -9.98 -1.54 10.85
CA SER A 2 -10.16 -2.67 9.93
C SER A 2 -11.02 -3.76 10.53
N ALA A 3 -11.96 -4.30 9.71
CA ALA A 3 -12.76 -5.44 10.11
C ALA A 3 -11.93 -6.73 10.22
N LYS A 4 -10.73 -6.74 9.61
CA LYS A 4 -9.81 -7.88 9.67
C LYS A 4 -8.94 -7.87 10.92
N ARG A 5 -8.97 -6.80 11.67
CA ARG A 5 -8.05 -6.65 12.76
C ARG A 5 -8.25 -7.72 13.82
N ILE A 6 -7.18 -8.43 14.11
CA ILE A 6 -7.14 -9.45 15.15
C ILE A 6 -6.48 -8.82 16.37
N VAL A 7 -7.14 -8.89 17.50
CA VAL A 7 -6.55 -8.41 18.74
C VAL A 7 -5.49 -9.41 19.17
N SER A 8 -4.25 -8.96 19.25
CA SER A 8 -3.12 -9.78 19.64
C SER A 8 -2.28 -9.01 20.64
N LYS A 9 -1.55 -9.74 21.48
CA LYS A 9 -0.60 -9.11 22.42
C LYS A 9 0.74 -8.82 21.74
N CYS A 10 0.95 -9.31 20.52
CA CYS A 10 2.18 -9.09 19.76
C CYS A 10 1.97 -7.98 18.73
N PRO A 11 2.59 -6.80 18.92
CA PRO A 11 2.41 -5.69 17.97
C PRO A 11 2.83 -6.03 16.54
N ILE A 12 3.86 -6.86 16.38
CA ILE A 12 4.30 -7.25 15.03
C ILE A 12 3.27 -8.12 14.35
N GLU A 13 2.61 -8.99 15.10
CA GLU A 13 1.53 -9.82 14.55
C GLU A 13 0.39 -8.96 14.07
N GLU A 14 -0.01 -7.94 14.83
CA GLU A 14 -1.06 -7.01 14.42
C GLU A 14 -0.64 -6.21 13.20
N LEU A 15 0.60 -5.78 13.12
CA LEU A 15 1.12 -5.10 11.95
C LEU A 15 1.00 -5.97 10.70
N LEU A 16 1.38 -7.24 10.82
CA LEU A 16 1.33 -8.16 9.68
C LEU A 16 -0.08 -8.48 9.22
N VAL A 17 -1.07 -8.35 10.10
CA VAL A 17 -2.48 -8.43 9.69
C VAL A 17 -2.81 -7.31 8.71
N LEU A 18 -2.26 -6.12 8.94
CA LEU A 18 -2.55 -4.94 8.10
C LEU A 18 -1.75 -4.94 6.81
N ILE A 19 -0.46 -5.26 6.87
CA ILE A 19 0.44 -5.08 5.73
C ILE A 19 1.20 -6.34 5.33
N GLY A 20 0.83 -7.48 5.90
CA GLY A 20 1.52 -8.72 5.60
C GLY A 20 1.32 -9.20 4.17
N GLY A 21 2.10 -10.20 3.80
CA GLY A 21 2.09 -10.75 2.46
C GLY A 21 3.14 -10.10 1.57
N ARG A 22 3.11 -10.51 0.31
CA ARG A 22 4.14 -10.10 -0.65
C ARG A 22 3.97 -8.67 -1.16
N TRP A 23 2.72 -8.22 -1.37
CA TRP A 23 2.48 -7.04 -2.20
C TRP A 23 2.11 -5.78 -1.45
N LYS A 24 1.45 -5.89 -0.29
CA LYS A 24 0.99 -4.68 0.43
C LYS A 24 2.13 -3.74 0.82
N PRO A 25 3.24 -4.22 1.39
CA PRO A 25 4.36 -3.30 1.69
C PRO A 25 4.92 -2.64 0.44
N VAL A 26 4.97 -3.37 -0.68
CA VAL A 26 5.49 -2.83 -1.93
C VAL A 26 4.57 -1.74 -2.48
N ILE A 27 3.25 -1.97 -2.44
CA ILE A 27 2.27 -0.96 -2.87
C ILE A 27 2.42 0.30 -2.02
N LEU A 28 2.47 0.13 -0.70
CA LEU A 28 2.62 1.26 0.22
C LEU A 28 3.91 2.03 -0.04
N TRP A 29 4.99 1.33 -0.35
CA TRP A 29 6.27 1.95 -0.70
C TRP A 29 6.14 2.84 -1.94
N TRP A 30 5.49 2.33 -2.99
CA TRP A 30 5.29 3.11 -4.21
C TRP A 30 4.44 4.35 -3.96
N LEU A 31 3.34 4.21 -3.21
CA LEU A 31 2.46 5.34 -2.90
C LEU A 31 3.18 6.38 -2.05
N MET A 32 3.98 5.93 -1.10
CA MET A 32 4.77 6.82 -0.25
C MET A 32 5.81 7.58 -1.07
N SER A 33 6.50 6.90 -1.97
CA SER A 33 7.58 7.48 -2.74
C SER A 33 7.10 8.49 -3.77
N ALA A 34 5.86 8.37 -4.23
CA ALA A 34 5.31 9.25 -5.25
C ALA A 34 5.13 10.69 -4.74
N GLY A 35 4.80 10.86 -3.46
CA GLY A 35 4.59 12.19 -2.89
C GLY A 35 3.32 12.88 -3.37
N GLU A 36 2.56 12.25 -4.24
CA GLU A 36 1.30 12.75 -4.79
C GLU A 36 0.42 11.56 -5.16
N PRO A 37 -0.89 11.77 -5.42
CA PRO A 37 -1.76 10.67 -5.80
C PRO A 37 -1.23 9.92 -7.02
N PHE A 38 -1.31 8.60 -6.97
CA PHE A 38 -0.71 7.70 -7.95
C PHE A 38 -1.84 7.08 -8.80
N ARG A 39 -1.79 7.29 -10.10
CA ARG A 39 -2.77 6.70 -11.01
C ARG A 39 -2.63 5.18 -11.01
N PHE A 40 -3.77 4.48 -11.00
CA PHE A 40 -3.77 3.02 -11.04
C PHE A 40 -2.95 2.49 -12.22
N LYS A 41 -3.11 3.10 -13.39
CA LYS A 41 -2.39 2.66 -14.59
C LYS A 41 -0.87 2.75 -14.42
N LEU A 42 -0.39 3.84 -13.81
CA LEU A 42 1.04 4.02 -13.57
C LEU A 42 1.55 3.06 -12.49
N LEU A 43 0.75 2.85 -11.44
CA LEU A 43 1.11 1.90 -10.40
C LEU A 43 1.23 0.49 -10.98
N ARG A 44 0.29 0.11 -11.84
CA ARG A 44 0.30 -1.17 -12.53
C ARG A 44 1.57 -1.33 -13.37
N GLN A 45 1.96 -0.27 -14.08
CA GLN A 45 3.18 -0.29 -14.89
C GLN A 45 4.44 -0.38 -14.03
N SER A 46 4.41 0.23 -12.83
CA SER A 46 5.53 0.19 -11.90
C SER A 46 5.71 -1.17 -11.23
N MET A 47 4.68 -2.00 -11.26
CA MET A 47 4.67 -3.32 -10.62
C MET A 47 4.30 -4.40 -11.64
N PRO A 48 5.18 -4.66 -12.62
CA PRO A 48 4.83 -5.56 -13.72
C PRO A 48 4.68 -7.03 -13.33
N ARG A 49 5.18 -7.42 -12.16
CA ARG A 49 5.10 -8.82 -11.72
C ARG A 49 3.77 -9.17 -11.07
N ILE A 50 2.98 -8.18 -10.69
CA ILE A 50 1.68 -8.42 -10.07
C ILE A 50 0.59 -8.38 -11.14
N SER A 51 -0.37 -9.31 -11.06
CA SER A 51 -1.51 -9.26 -11.98
C SER A 51 -2.43 -8.11 -11.61
N GLN A 52 -3.19 -7.62 -12.60
CA GLN A 52 -4.16 -6.55 -12.33
C GLN A 52 -5.19 -6.99 -11.29
N LYS A 53 -5.62 -8.24 -11.35
CA LYS A 53 -6.57 -8.80 -10.39
C LYS A 53 -6.04 -8.73 -8.97
N ILE A 54 -4.80 -9.16 -8.76
CA ILE A 54 -4.19 -9.17 -7.42
C ILE A 54 -3.93 -7.74 -6.94
N LEU A 55 -3.44 -6.87 -7.81
CA LEU A 55 -3.21 -5.48 -7.46
C LEU A 55 -4.50 -4.82 -6.99
N THR A 56 -5.59 -5.01 -7.74
CA THR A 56 -6.90 -4.46 -7.38
C THR A 56 -7.36 -5.00 -6.03
N GLN A 57 -7.19 -6.29 -5.81
CA GLN A 57 -7.59 -6.93 -4.55
C GLN A 57 -6.80 -6.37 -3.37
N GLN A 58 -5.49 -6.24 -3.52
CA GLN A 58 -4.64 -5.72 -2.47
C GLN A 58 -4.95 -4.26 -2.16
N LEU A 59 -5.21 -3.45 -3.18
CA LEU A 59 -5.60 -2.06 -2.99
C LEU A 59 -6.94 -1.93 -2.27
N ARG A 60 -7.91 -2.80 -2.59
CA ARG A 60 -9.20 -2.82 -1.88
C ARG A 60 -9.02 -3.15 -0.41
N GLU A 61 -8.14 -4.08 -0.10
CA GLU A 61 -7.88 -4.44 1.30
C GLU A 61 -7.19 -3.29 2.04
N LEU A 62 -6.23 -2.65 1.41
CA LEU A 62 -5.55 -1.49 2.01
C LEU A 62 -6.52 -0.33 2.23
N GLU A 63 -7.43 -0.11 1.31
CA GLU A 63 -8.45 0.93 1.44
C GLU A 63 -9.41 0.58 2.58
N ARG A 64 -9.89 -0.65 2.62
CA ARG A 64 -10.77 -1.14 3.68
C ARG A 64 -10.13 -0.96 5.06
N ASP A 65 -8.83 -1.22 5.15
CA ASP A 65 -8.10 -1.14 6.42
C ASP A 65 -7.65 0.28 6.75
N GLY A 66 -8.02 1.25 5.92
CA GLY A 66 -7.79 2.67 6.21
C GLY A 66 -6.39 3.18 5.91
N LEU A 67 -5.56 2.43 5.21
CA LEU A 67 -4.19 2.83 4.88
C LEU A 67 -4.11 3.61 3.58
N VAL A 68 -5.05 3.38 2.67
CA VAL A 68 -5.04 3.93 1.33
C VAL A 68 -6.40 4.56 1.02
N LYS A 69 -6.36 5.68 0.32
CA LYS A 69 -7.54 6.38 -0.18
C LYS A 69 -7.61 6.19 -1.68
N ARG A 70 -8.80 5.89 -2.18
CA ARG A 70 -9.07 5.75 -3.60
C ARG A 70 -9.96 6.89 -4.05
N GLU A 71 -9.60 7.50 -5.17
CA GLU A 71 -10.39 8.59 -5.75
C GLU A 71 -10.62 8.30 -7.24
N MET A 72 -11.88 8.40 -7.65
CA MET A 72 -12.26 8.22 -9.05
C MET A 72 -12.69 9.55 -9.65
N PHE A 73 -12.15 9.86 -10.81
CA PHE A 73 -12.48 11.11 -11.53
C PHE A 73 -13.27 10.73 -12.79
N SER A 74 -14.47 11.32 -12.91
CA SER A 74 -15.37 11.09 -14.06
C SER A 74 -14.90 11.88 -15.27
N GLU A 75 -13.81 11.46 -15.84
CA GLU A 75 -13.23 12.05 -17.06
C GLU A 75 -13.34 11.05 -18.20
N MET A 76 -12.90 11.44 -19.36
CA MET A 76 -12.82 10.55 -20.51
C MET A 76 -11.37 10.45 -20.96
N PRO A 77 -10.66 9.36 -20.66
CA PRO A 77 -11.13 8.15 -19.96
C PRO A 77 -11.23 8.37 -18.44
N VAL A 78 -11.96 7.49 -17.79
CA VAL A 78 -12.08 7.49 -16.33
C VAL A 78 -10.69 7.31 -15.71
N ARG A 79 -10.42 8.11 -14.69
CA ARG A 79 -9.13 8.05 -13.98
C ARG A 79 -9.36 7.63 -12.53
N VAL A 80 -8.55 6.68 -12.07
CA VAL A 80 -8.56 6.26 -10.67
C VAL A 80 -7.18 6.54 -10.08
N GLU A 81 -7.16 7.20 -8.92
CA GLU A 81 -5.93 7.53 -8.21
C GLU A 81 -5.95 6.99 -6.79
N TYR A 82 -4.77 6.66 -6.29
CA TYR A 82 -4.56 6.14 -4.94
C TYR A 82 -3.54 6.99 -4.22
N SER A 83 -3.77 7.21 -2.93
CA SER A 83 -2.83 7.92 -2.06
C SER A 83 -2.90 7.34 -0.66
N LEU A 84 -1.88 7.62 0.14
CA LEU A 84 -1.87 7.21 1.54
C LEU A 84 -2.77 8.12 2.36
N THR A 85 -3.54 7.52 3.27
CA THR A 85 -4.25 8.27 4.31
C THR A 85 -3.25 8.75 5.37
N ALA A 86 -3.71 9.56 6.32
CA ALA A 86 -2.87 9.93 7.46
C ALA A 86 -2.36 8.68 8.19
N PHE A 87 -3.21 7.68 8.35
CA PHE A 87 -2.82 6.42 8.96
C PHE A 87 -1.76 5.70 8.13
N GLY A 88 -1.93 5.66 6.80
CA GLY A 88 -0.92 5.09 5.91
C GLY A 88 0.41 5.85 5.98
N GLN A 89 0.37 7.17 6.05
CA GLN A 89 1.57 7.99 6.17
C GLN A 89 2.34 7.70 7.45
N SER A 90 1.66 7.26 8.51
CA SER A 90 2.33 6.94 9.77
C SER A 90 3.26 5.74 9.65
N LEU A 91 3.13 4.94 8.60
CA LEU A 91 4.03 3.82 8.31
C LEU A 91 5.33 4.24 7.61
N ARG A 92 5.46 5.52 7.25
CA ARG A 92 6.65 6.00 6.54
C ARG A 92 7.96 5.61 7.22
N PRO A 93 8.15 5.86 8.53
CA PRO A 93 9.41 5.47 9.18
C PRO A 93 9.68 3.97 9.10
N VAL A 94 8.63 3.16 9.25
CA VAL A 94 8.75 1.69 9.21
C VAL A 94 9.21 1.25 7.81
N LEU A 95 8.56 1.76 6.77
CA LEU A 95 8.90 1.40 5.39
C LEU A 95 10.30 1.86 5.04
N GLN A 96 10.70 3.05 5.48
CA GLN A 96 12.04 3.58 5.24
C GLN A 96 13.12 2.71 5.91
N GLU A 97 12.85 2.24 7.13
CA GLU A 97 13.78 1.35 7.83
C GLU A 97 13.90 0.00 7.13
N LEU A 98 12.78 -0.55 6.67
CA LEU A 98 12.81 -1.80 5.91
C LEU A 98 13.62 -1.65 4.63
N ASP A 99 13.44 -0.54 3.91
CA ASP A 99 14.20 -0.27 2.69
C ASP A 99 15.69 -0.14 2.99
N SER A 100 16.04 0.62 4.01
CA SER A 100 17.44 0.81 4.40
C SER A 100 18.10 -0.50 4.77
N TRP A 101 17.43 -1.31 5.54
CA TRP A 101 17.96 -2.61 5.93
C TRP A 101 18.19 -3.50 4.71
N ALA A 102 17.21 -3.52 3.81
CA ALA A 102 17.29 -4.34 2.61
C ALA A 102 18.43 -3.91 1.70
N ARG A 103 18.62 -2.60 1.51
CA ARG A 103 19.73 -2.09 0.71
C ARG A 103 21.07 -2.46 1.29
N LYS A 104 21.18 -2.40 2.61
CA LYS A 104 22.43 -2.70 3.30
C LYS A 104 22.79 -4.18 3.27
N HIS A 105 21.79 -5.07 3.36
CA HIS A 105 22.03 -6.49 3.58
C HIS A 105 21.69 -7.39 2.40
N LEU A 106 20.84 -6.93 1.46
CA LEU A 106 20.35 -7.77 0.38
C LEU A 106 20.82 -7.33 -1.01
N LEU A 107 21.37 -6.15 -1.12
CA LEU A 107 21.85 -5.62 -2.41
C LEU A 107 23.35 -5.40 -2.44
#